data_9f8124b56514592cb9c223e34355141a
#
_entry.id   9f8124b56514592cb9c223e34355141a
#
_cell.length_a   1.000
_cell.length_b   1.000
_cell.length_c   1.000
_cell.angle_alpha   90.00
_cell.angle_beta   90.00
_cell.angle_gamma   90.00
#
_symmetry.space_group_name_H-M   'P 1'
#
loop_
_entity.id
_entity.type
_entity.pdbx_description
1 polymer ?
#
loop_
_entity_poly.entity_id
_entity_poly.type
_entity_poly.pdbx_seq_one_letter_code
_entity_poly.pdbx_strand_id
1 'polypeptide(L)'
;PNVFLAKCSEQHEKGETILVSTKYGKENESIVFNLMFEKDGFYYYSIVRADGFNVQEWAKQRAERRHEWAASAAQKSNEHFQRSNKHRDFLSLGEPIKVGHHSERGHRKMIDDAWNNMGKCAEFSDKAYEHENKAKYWEKRANTINLSMPESIDLYEHKLEEAKEYHAGLKSGKYPREHSFSLPYAKKAVNEAQKNYDLAVKLWGDV
;
A
#
# COMPACT_ATOMS: atom_id res chain seq x y z
N PRO A 1 -6.51 -0.15 -12.27
CA PRO A 1 -7.08 -0.70 -11.02
C PRO A 1 -8.08 -1.79 -11.36
N ASN A 2 -7.95 -2.95 -10.68
CA ASN A 2 -8.87 -4.05 -10.88
C ASN A 2 -10.12 -3.81 -10.04
N VAL A 3 -11.26 -3.62 -10.68
CA VAL A 3 -12.57 -3.61 -10.03
C VAL A 3 -13.10 -5.05 -10.08
N PHE A 4 -13.51 -5.57 -8.93
CA PHE A 4 -14.13 -6.89 -8.85
C PHE A 4 -15.63 -6.73 -9.01
N LEU A 5 -16.20 -7.55 -9.91
CA LEU A 5 -17.64 -7.62 -10.17
C LEU A 5 -18.19 -8.94 -9.66
N ALA A 6 -19.43 -8.95 -9.18
CA ALA A 6 -20.16 -10.17 -8.92
C ALA A 6 -20.65 -10.77 -10.24
N LYS A 7 -20.44 -12.08 -10.42
CA LYS A 7 -20.97 -12.85 -11.53
C LYS A 7 -22.19 -13.63 -11.04
N CYS A 8 -23.38 -13.32 -11.54
CA CYS A 8 -24.64 -13.91 -11.14
C CYS A 8 -25.29 -14.66 -12.32
N SER A 9 -25.97 -15.78 -12.02
CA SER A 9 -26.78 -16.53 -12.99
C SER A 9 -28.17 -15.92 -13.17
N GLU A 10 -28.61 -15.14 -12.20
CA GLU A 10 -29.94 -14.52 -12.16
C GLU A 10 -29.79 -12.99 -12.18
N GLN A 11 -30.89 -12.31 -12.54
CA GLN A 11 -30.95 -10.86 -12.55
C GLN A 11 -31.29 -10.36 -11.13
N HIS A 12 -30.58 -9.35 -10.68
CA HIS A 12 -30.77 -8.72 -9.38
C HIS A 12 -31.07 -7.24 -9.52
N GLU A 13 -31.85 -6.71 -8.59
CA GLU A 13 -32.17 -5.28 -8.52
C GLU A 13 -31.10 -4.50 -7.74
N LYS A 14 -31.00 -3.19 -8.01
CA LYS A 14 -30.10 -2.29 -7.26
C LYS A 14 -30.55 -2.24 -5.79
N GLY A 15 -29.59 -2.40 -4.88
CA GLY A 15 -29.81 -2.44 -3.44
C GLY A 15 -30.09 -3.83 -2.87
N GLU A 16 -30.25 -4.84 -3.71
CA GLU A 16 -30.45 -6.22 -3.25
C GLU A 16 -29.16 -6.75 -2.61
N THR A 17 -29.30 -7.52 -1.53
CA THR A 17 -28.17 -8.18 -0.86
C THR A 17 -28.04 -9.59 -1.38
N ILE A 18 -26.86 -9.89 -1.90
CA ILE A 18 -26.52 -11.20 -2.46
C ILE A 18 -25.32 -11.82 -1.74
N LEU A 19 -25.26 -13.14 -1.69
CA LEU A 19 -24.11 -13.87 -1.17
C LEU A 19 -23.09 -14.10 -2.29
N VAL A 20 -21.89 -13.56 -2.14
CA VAL A 20 -20.82 -13.65 -3.14
C VAL A 20 -19.68 -14.51 -2.63
N SER A 21 -19.40 -15.62 -3.32
CA SER A 21 -18.26 -16.47 -3.04
C SER A 21 -17.00 -15.96 -3.76
N THR A 22 -15.92 -15.82 -3.01
CA THR A 22 -14.61 -15.48 -3.59
C THR A 22 -13.93 -16.72 -4.18
N LYS A 23 -12.94 -16.53 -5.05
CA LYS A 23 -12.12 -17.63 -5.59
C LYS A 23 -11.41 -18.49 -4.52
N TYR A 24 -11.36 -18.04 -3.27
CA TYR A 24 -10.77 -18.75 -2.14
C TYR A 24 -11.82 -19.41 -1.24
N GLY A 25 -13.08 -19.52 -1.68
CA GLY A 25 -14.17 -20.14 -0.94
C GLY A 25 -14.70 -19.33 0.25
N LYS A 26 -14.33 -18.04 0.37
CA LYS A 26 -14.93 -17.15 1.37
C LYS A 26 -16.20 -16.55 0.81
N GLU A 27 -17.25 -16.59 1.60
CA GLU A 27 -18.54 -16.00 1.29
C GLU A 27 -18.68 -14.65 2.01
N ASN A 28 -19.22 -13.66 1.31
CA ASN A 28 -19.49 -12.34 1.85
C ASN A 28 -20.85 -11.87 1.34
N GLU A 29 -21.63 -11.28 2.22
CA GLU A 29 -22.82 -10.53 1.82
C GLU A 29 -22.40 -9.23 1.14
N SER A 30 -23.02 -8.96 0.00
CA SER A 30 -22.70 -7.79 -0.80
C SER A 30 -23.98 -7.16 -1.36
N ILE A 31 -24.02 -5.84 -1.39
CA ILE A 31 -25.12 -5.06 -1.94
C ILE A 31 -24.83 -4.83 -3.42
N VAL A 32 -25.80 -5.15 -4.26
CA VAL A 32 -25.77 -4.92 -5.70
C VAL A 32 -25.94 -3.42 -5.99
N PHE A 33 -25.09 -2.88 -6.86
CA PHE A 33 -25.20 -1.50 -7.34
C PHE A 33 -25.75 -1.48 -8.78
N ASN A 34 -24.89 -1.59 -9.77
CA ASN A 34 -25.27 -1.42 -11.16
C ASN A 34 -24.92 -2.66 -11.99
N LEU A 35 -25.77 -3.00 -12.96
CA LEU A 35 -25.45 -3.98 -13.99
C LEU A 35 -24.42 -3.40 -14.95
N MET A 36 -23.24 -3.99 -14.99
CA MET A 36 -22.14 -3.52 -15.82
C MET A 36 -22.25 -4.04 -17.26
N PHE A 37 -22.50 -5.32 -17.39
CA PHE A 37 -22.71 -6.00 -18.68
C PHE A 37 -23.27 -7.41 -18.47
N GLU A 38 -23.78 -7.98 -19.54
CA GLU A 38 -24.18 -9.38 -19.64
C GLU A 38 -23.22 -10.11 -20.60
N LYS A 39 -22.79 -11.29 -20.21
CA LYS A 39 -21.92 -12.13 -21.03
C LYS A 39 -22.12 -13.61 -20.73
N ASP A 40 -22.22 -14.43 -21.80
CA ASP A 40 -22.35 -15.89 -21.72
C ASP A 40 -23.50 -16.37 -20.81
N GLY A 41 -24.62 -15.61 -20.78
CA GLY A 41 -25.79 -15.91 -19.95
C GLY A 41 -25.61 -15.59 -18.48
N PHE A 42 -24.61 -14.79 -18.13
CA PHE A 42 -24.35 -14.31 -16.76
C PHE A 42 -24.40 -12.79 -16.71
N TYR A 43 -24.89 -12.28 -15.58
CA TYR A 43 -24.97 -10.87 -15.25
C TYR A 43 -23.80 -10.46 -14.38
N TYR A 44 -23.18 -9.33 -14.69
CA TYR A 44 -22.01 -8.82 -13.95
C TYR A 44 -22.35 -7.49 -13.30
N TYR A 45 -22.35 -7.48 -11.97
CA TYR A 45 -22.74 -6.33 -11.17
C TYR A 45 -21.56 -5.70 -10.45
N SER A 46 -21.59 -4.36 -10.31
CA SER A 46 -20.80 -3.68 -9.29
C SER A 46 -21.40 -3.94 -7.91
N ILE A 47 -20.58 -4.21 -6.93
CA ILE A 47 -21.01 -4.59 -5.58
C ILE A 47 -20.20 -3.87 -4.50
N VAL A 48 -20.85 -3.63 -3.37
CA VAL A 48 -20.23 -3.17 -2.13
C VAL A 48 -20.51 -4.20 -1.03
N ARG A 49 -19.55 -4.47 -0.16
CA ARG A 49 -19.73 -5.40 0.95
C ARG A 49 -20.76 -4.86 1.95
N ALA A 50 -21.71 -5.70 2.32
CA ALA A 50 -22.79 -5.35 3.25
C ALA A 50 -22.30 -5.28 4.72
N ASP A 51 -21.17 -5.93 5.05
CA ASP A 51 -20.59 -5.96 6.40
C ASP A 51 -19.87 -4.65 6.80
N GLY A 52 -19.97 -3.59 6.00
CA GLY A 52 -19.33 -2.31 6.28
C GLY A 52 -17.81 -2.33 6.19
N PHE A 53 -17.21 -3.37 5.56
CA PHE A 53 -15.76 -3.46 5.42
C PHE A 53 -15.19 -2.28 4.64
N ASN A 54 -14.51 -1.41 5.35
CA ASN A 54 -13.80 -0.28 4.77
C ASN A 54 -12.34 -0.64 4.46
N VAL A 55 -12.00 -0.65 3.18
CA VAL A 55 -10.64 -0.99 2.70
C VAL A 55 -9.60 0.01 3.17
N GLN A 56 -9.96 1.29 3.29
CA GLN A 56 -9.06 2.36 3.75
C GLN A 56 -8.76 2.20 5.23
N GLU A 57 -9.79 1.98 6.05
CA GLU A 57 -9.61 1.74 7.49
C GLU A 57 -8.77 0.48 7.76
N TRP A 58 -9.04 -0.59 7.02
CA TRP A 58 -8.24 -1.80 7.11
C TRP A 58 -6.76 -1.56 6.70
N ALA A 59 -6.53 -0.76 5.66
CA ALA A 59 -5.18 -0.40 5.24
C ALA A 59 -4.46 0.45 6.30
N LYS A 60 -5.18 1.38 6.95
CA LYS A 60 -4.70 2.19 8.05
C LYS A 60 -4.26 1.33 9.23
N GLN A 61 -5.12 0.42 9.70
CA GLN A 61 -4.77 -0.52 10.77
C GLN A 61 -3.56 -1.40 10.42
N ARG A 62 -3.39 -1.75 9.15
CA ARG A 62 -2.20 -2.46 8.69
C ARG A 62 -0.94 -1.61 8.71
N ALA A 63 -1.05 -0.34 8.35
CA ALA A 63 0.06 0.61 8.46
C ALA A 63 0.51 0.77 9.92
N GLU A 64 -0.43 1.03 10.82
CA GLU A 64 -0.18 1.16 12.26
C GLU A 64 0.55 -0.06 12.83
N ARG A 65 0.05 -1.25 12.56
CA ARG A 65 0.70 -2.51 13.00
C ARG A 65 2.11 -2.67 12.44
N ARG A 66 2.35 -2.21 11.21
CA ARG A 66 3.70 -2.24 10.62
C ARG A 66 4.64 -1.25 11.27
N HIS A 67 4.17 -0.07 11.66
CA HIS A 67 4.95 0.89 12.45
C HIS A 67 5.31 0.34 13.83
N GLU A 68 4.38 -0.31 14.53
CA GLU A 68 4.66 -0.98 15.80
C GLU A 68 5.76 -2.05 15.66
N TRP A 69 5.70 -2.86 14.61
CA TRP A 69 6.74 -3.86 14.34
C TRP A 69 8.08 -3.24 13.95
N ALA A 70 8.08 -2.13 13.22
CA ALA A 70 9.29 -1.37 12.92
C ALA A 70 9.94 -0.83 14.20
N ALA A 71 9.14 -0.20 15.08
CA ALA A 71 9.60 0.31 16.36
C ALA A 71 10.17 -0.80 17.26
N SER A 72 9.48 -1.94 17.36
CA SER A 72 9.96 -3.11 18.12
C SER A 72 11.27 -3.67 17.56
N ALA A 73 11.41 -3.74 16.24
CA ALA A 73 12.65 -4.20 15.61
C ALA A 73 13.79 -3.20 15.81
N ALA A 74 13.53 -1.90 15.69
CA ALA A 74 14.52 -0.84 15.98
C ALA A 74 15.01 -0.88 17.44
N GLN A 75 14.09 -1.09 18.39
CA GLN A 75 14.46 -1.27 19.78
C GLN A 75 15.39 -2.46 19.99
N LYS A 76 15.06 -3.63 19.41
CA LYS A 76 15.92 -4.83 19.48
C LYS A 76 17.28 -4.60 18.84
N SER A 77 17.34 -3.89 17.71
CA SER A 77 18.58 -3.49 17.07
C SER A 77 19.45 -2.67 18.04
N ASN A 78 18.86 -1.67 18.67
CA ASN A 78 19.58 -0.83 19.66
C ASN A 78 20.06 -1.65 20.88
N GLU A 79 19.24 -2.56 21.41
CA GLU A 79 19.65 -3.44 22.51
C GLU A 79 20.86 -4.31 22.14
N HIS A 80 20.87 -4.88 20.94
CA HIS A 80 22.00 -5.66 20.44
C HIS A 80 23.23 -4.77 20.20
N PHE A 81 23.04 -3.55 19.69
CA PHE A 81 24.12 -2.57 19.58
C PHE A 81 24.76 -2.26 20.94
N GLN A 82 23.96 -2.00 21.97
CA GLN A 82 24.45 -1.77 23.33
C GLN A 82 25.22 -2.98 23.87
N ARG A 83 24.70 -4.20 23.63
CA ARG A 83 25.38 -5.44 24.04
C ARG A 83 26.68 -5.64 23.30
N SER A 84 26.78 -5.31 22.02
CA SER A 84 28.03 -5.40 21.25
C SER A 84 29.12 -4.47 21.77
N ASN A 85 28.70 -3.31 22.29
CA ASN A 85 29.63 -2.32 22.88
C ASN A 85 29.99 -2.60 24.33
N LYS A 86 29.44 -3.63 24.99
CA LYS A 86 29.66 -3.92 26.40
C LYS A 86 31.14 -4.01 26.81
N HIS A 87 31.97 -4.53 25.93
CA HIS A 87 33.42 -4.73 26.18
C HIS A 87 34.28 -3.86 25.26
N ARG A 88 33.69 -2.76 24.74
CA ARG A 88 34.36 -1.87 23.77
C ARG A 88 35.70 -1.32 24.29
N ASP A 89 35.74 -0.86 25.52
CA ASP A 89 36.94 -0.24 26.09
C ASP A 89 38.09 -1.21 26.18
N PHE A 90 37.81 -2.48 26.56
CA PHE A 90 38.81 -3.55 26.58
C PHE A 90 39.24 -3.94 25.16
N LEU A 91 38.28 -4.18 24.26
CA LEU A 91 38.60 -4.59 22.89
C LEU A 91 39.30 -3.49 22.08
N SER A 92 39.05 -2.21 22.40
CA SER A 92 39.71 -1.08 21.75
C SER A 92 41.22 -0.96 22.06
N LEU A 93 41.71 -1.61 23.13
CA LEU A 93 43.13 -1.67 23.44
C LEU A 93 43.93 -2.50 22.42
N GLY A 94 43.24 -3.33 21.62
CA GLY A 94 43.87 -4.14 20.57
C GLY A 94 44.80 -5.22 21.07
N GLU A 95 44.66 -5.63 22.36
CA GLU A 95 45.54 -6.65 22.92
C GLU A 95 45.40 -7.98 22.18
N PRO A 96 46.51 -8.64 21.79
CA PRO A 96 46.45 -9.93 21.15
C PRO A 96 45.97 -11.01 22.14
N ILE A 97 45.26 -12.03 21.59
CA ILE A 97 44.85 -13.19 22.38
C ILE A 97 46.08 -13.95 22.82
N LYS A 98 46.26 -14.10 24.12
CA LYS A 98 47.39 -14.89 24.72
C LYS A 98 47.02 -16.38 24.71
N VAL A 99 47.42 -17.08 23.65
CA VAL A 99 47.14 -18.52 23.46
C VAL A 99 47.73 -19.34 24.63
N GLY A 100 46.93 -20.27 25.19
CA GLY A 100 47.31 -21.10 26.32
C GLY A 100 47.20 -20.41 27.68
N HIS A 101 46.92 -19.11 27.74
CA HIS A 101 46.74 -18.39 28.98
C HIS A 101 45.30 -18.52 29.55
N HIS A 102 45.13 -18.52 30.85
CA HIS A 102 43.80 -18.67 31.48
C HIS A 102 42.77 -17.65 31.00
N SER A 103 43.18 -16.48 30.55
CA SER A 103 42.28 -15.44 30.00
C SER A 103 41.84 -15.67 28.54
N GLU A 104 42.45 -16.58 27.81
CA GLU A 104 42.18 -16.79 26.37
C GLU A 104 40.71 -17.02 26.09
N ARG A 105 40.07 -17.95 26.83
CA ARG A 105 38.65 -18.30 26.65
C ARG A 105 37.75 -17.09 26.85
N GLY A 106 38.02 -16.28 27.88
CA GLY A 106 37.27 -15.05 28.19
C GLY A 106 37.41 -14.01 27.07
N HIS A 107 38.62 -13.79 26.58
CA HIS A 107 38.92 -12.83 25.52
C HIS A 107 38.21 -13.23 24.21
N ARG A 108 38.33 -14.48 23.78
CA ARG A 108 37.60 -14.99 22.59
C ARG A 108 36.10 -14.81 22.73
N LYS A 109 35.55 -15.16 23.89
CA LYS A 109 34.12 -15.00 24.15
C LYS A 109 33.67 -13.53 24.04
N MET A 110 34.44 -12.57 24.54
CA MET A 110 34.11 -11.15 24.41
C MET A 110 34.06 -10.70 22.94
N ILE A 111 35.01 -11.18 22.11
CA ILE A 111 35.04 -10.90 20.68
C ILE A 111 33.82 -11.54 19.99
N ASP A 112 33.54 -12.82 20.24
CA ASP A 112 32.41 -13.54 19.64
C ASP A 112 31.07 -12.91 20.04
N ASP A 113 30.90 -12.52 21.32
CA ASP A 113 29.71 -11.86 21.81
C ASP A 113 29.51 -10.49 21.12
N ALA A 114 30.59 -9.71 20.93
CA ALA A 114 30.53 -8.43 20.22
C ALA A 114 30.10 -8.62 18.75
N TRP A 115 30.73 -9.55 18.03
CA TRP A 115 30.40 -9.84 16.64
C TRP A 115 28.98 -10.38 16.47
N ASN A 116 28.57 -11.34 17.29
CA ASN A 116 27.24 -11.93 17.24
C ASN A 116 26.15 -10.89 17.52
N ASN A 117 26.37 -9.99 18.50
CA ASN A 117 25.43 -8.92 18.77
C ASN A 117 25.42 -7.88 17.65
N MET A 118 26.56 -7.55 17.04
CA MET A 118 26.59 -6.64 15.90
C MET A 118 25.83 -7.23 14.71
N GLY A 119 25.99 -8.53 14.41
CA GLY A 119 25.21 -9.24 13.38
C GLY A 119 23.70 -9.15 13.64
N LYS A 120 23.26 -9.42 14.87
CA LYS A 120 21.85 -9.28 15.25
C LYS A 120 21.34 -7.84 15.18
N CYS A 121 22.18 -6.85 15.52
CA CYS A 121 21.86 -5.44 15.36
C CYS A 121 21.54 -5.13 13.89
N ALA A 122 22.37 -5.57 12.96
CA ALA A 122 22.13 -5.37 11.52
C ALA A 122 20.85 -6.07 11.06
N GLU A 123 20.62 -7.33 11.42
CA GLU A 123 19.41 -8.07 11.06
C GLU A 123 18.12 -7.36 11.54
N PHE A 124 18.11 -6.86 12.77
CA PHE A 124 16.93 -6.16 13.29
C PHE A 124 16.78 -4.76 12.69
N SER A 125 17.88 -4.10 12.33
CA SER A 125 17.84 -2.84 11.59
C SER A 125 17.18 -3.03 10.21
N ASP A 126 17.57 -4.08 9.47
CA ASP A 126 16.98 -4.41 8.18
C ASP A 126 15.48 -4.75 8.31
N LYS A 127 15.09 -5.52 9.32
CA LYS A 127 13.68 -5.80 9.62
C LYS A 127 12.88 -4.53 9.94
N ALA A 128 13.46 -3.60 10.69
CA ALA A 128 12.81 -2.32 10.98
C ALA A 128 12.57 -1.52 9.69
N TYR A 129 13.58 -1.44 8.83
CA TYR A 129 13.48 -0.76 7.54
C TYR A 129 12.43 -1.41 6.60
N GLU A 130 12.40 -2.74 6.54
CA GLU A 130 11.37 -3.46 5.75
C GLU A 130 9.95 -3.18 6.26
N HIS A 131 9.74 -3.18 7.59
CA HIS A 131 8.43 -2.90 8.17
C HIS A 131 8.01 -1.45 7.90
N GLU A 132 8.93 -0.50 8.03
CA GLU A 132 8.69 0.91 7.72
C GLU A 132 8.26 1.12 6.25
N ASN A 133 8.95 0.48 5.30
CA ASN A 133 8.58 0.55 3.90
C ASN A 133 7.20 -0.08 3.62
N LYS A 134 6.88 -1.19 4.29
CA LYS A 134 5.54 -1.80 4.21
C LYS A 134 4.47 -0.93 4.85
N ALA A 135 4.78 -0.20 5.93
CA ALA A 135 3.87 0.77 6.54
C ALA A 135 3.54 1.89 5.56
N LYS A 136 4.54 2.55 4.98
CA LYS A 136 4.37 3.61 3.95
C LYS A 136 3.54 3.15 2.75
N TYR A 137 3.72 1.90 2.31
CA TYR A 137 2.88 1.32 1.26
C TYR A 137 1.40 1.27 1.68
N TRP A 138 1.10 0.82 2.91
CA TRP A 138 -0.27 0.73 3.40
C TRP A 138 -0.89 2.10 3.69
N GLU A 139 -0.12 3.07 4.19
CA GLU A 139 -0.54 4.47 4.35
C GLU A 139 -0.96 5.08 3.01
N LYS A 140 -0.12 4.93 1.98
CA LYS A 140 -0.48 5.38 0.63
C LYS A 140 -1.78 4.74 0.15
N ARG A 141 -1.98 3.46 0.43
CA ARG A 141 -3.20 2.73 0.06
C ARG A 141 -4.42 3.19 0.85
N ALA A 142 -4.26 3.49 2.14
CA ALA A 142 -5.32 4.03 2.99
C ALA A 142 -5.84 5.39 2.50
N ASN A 143 -4.94 6.21 1.93
CA ASN A 143 -5.27 7.54 1.43
C ASN A 143 -5.63 7.57 -0.07
N THR A 144 -5.69 6.41 -0.73
CA THR A 144 -5.99 6.34 -2.17
C THR A 144 -7.42 5.92 -2.41
N ILE A 145 -8.22 6.82 -2.99
CA ILE A 145 -9.52 6.47 -3.57
C ILE A 145 -9.29 5.89 -4.97
N ASN A 146 -9.96 4.79 -5.28
CA ASN A 146 -9.85 4.13 -6.57
C ASN A 146 -11.24 3.70 -7.10
N LEU A 147 -11.32 3.27 -8.35
CA LEU A 147 -12.56 2.89 -9.02
C LEU A 147 -13.39 1.79 -8.33
N SER A 148 -12.83 1.07 -7.35
CA SER A 148 -13.59 0.07 -6.58
C SER A 148 -14.39 0.65 -5.41
N MET A 149 -14.40 1.97 -5.26
CA MET A 149 -15.07 2.70 -4.18
C MET A 149 -16.15 3.62 -4.76
N PRO A 150 -17.36 3.68 -4.18
CA PRO A 150 -18.40 4.59 -4.64
C PRO A 150 -17.98 6.07 -4.67
N GLU A 151 -17.15 6.50 -3.70
CA GLU A 151 -16.61 7.86 -3.60
C GLU A 151 -15.65 8.23 -4.73
N SER A 152 -15.36 7.28 -5.61
CA SER A 152 -14.49 7.52 -6.76
C SER A 152 -15.10 8.44 -7.81
N ILE A 153 -16.43 8.61 -7.85
CA ILE A 153 -17.11 9.54 -8.78
C ILE A 153 -16.56 10.94 -8.58
N ASP A 154 -16.65 11.49 -7.38
CA ASP A 154 -16.24 12.85 -7.05
C ASP A 154 -14.75 13.08 -7.33
N LEU A 155 -13.90 12.07 -6.99
CA LEU A 155 -12.47 12.13 -7.26
C LEU A 155 -12.16 12.21 -8.76
N TYR A 156 -12.82 11.37 -9.58
CA TYR A 156 -12.53 11.35 -11.02
C TYR A 156 -13.20 12.50 -11.75
N GLU A 157 -14.31 13.05 -11.24
CA GLU A 157 -14.88 14.30 -11.72
C GLU A 157 -13.90 15.45 -11.52
N HIS A 158 -13.39 15.64 -10.30
CA HIS A 158 -12.40 16.67 -10.00
C HIS A 158 -11.14 16.55 -10.86
N LYS A 159 -10.59 15.34 -11.02
CA LYS A 159 -9.45 15.09 -11.90
C LYS A 159 -9.72 15.41 -13.37
N LEU A 160 -10.95 15.18 -13.82
CA LEU A 160 -11.34 15.54 -15.18
C LEU A 160 -11.41 17.05 -15.36
N GLU A 161 -11.95 17.77 -14.39
CA GLU A 161 -12.00 19.23 -14.39
C GLU A 161 -10.59 19.84 -14.39
N GLU A 162 -9.70 19.38 -13.51
CA GLU A 162 -8.30 19.80 -13.47
C GLU A 162 -7.58 19.56 -14.80
N ALA A 163 -7.77 18.40 -15.41
CA ALA A 163 -7.16 18.06 -16.69
C ALA A 163 -7.70 18.94 -17.83
N LYS A 164 -9.01 19.23 -17.83
CA LYS A 164 -9.64 20.15 -18.79
C LYS A 164 -9.13 21.57 -18.63
N GLU A 165 -9.04 22.07 -17.39
CA GLU A 165 -8.52 23.40 -17.10
C GLU A 165 -7.06 23.54 -17.53
N TYR A 166 -6.22 22.56 -17.19
CA TYR A 166 -4.81 22.56 -17.58
C TYR A 166 -4.64 22.56 -19.11
N HIS A 167 -5.39 21.70 -19.81
CA HIS A 167 -5.36 21.66 -21.28
C HIS A 167 -5.82 22.98 -21.89
N ALA A 168 -6.90 23.59 -21.38
CA ALA A 168 -7.40 24.88 -21.83
C ALA A 168 -6.38 26.00 -21.55
N GLY A 169 -5.71 25.98 -20.40
CA GLY A 169 -4.65 26.90 -20.02
C GLY A 169 -3.44 26.86 -20.97
N LEU A 170 -3.00 25.65 -21.35
CA LEU A 170 -1.94 25.46 -22.36
C LEU A 170 -2.36 25.94 -23.76
N LYS A 171 -3.63 25.78 -24.12
CA LYS A 171 -4.18 26.21 -25.40
C LYS A 171 -4.30 27.73 -25.48
N SER A 172 -4.75 28.39 -24.42
CA SER A 172 -4.91 29.83 -24.32
C SER A 172 -3.60 30.60 -24.08
N GLY A 173 -2.52 29.88 -23.71
CA GLY A 173 -1.25 30.50 -23.33
C GLY A 173 -1.19 30.97 -21.86
N LYS A 174 -2.22 30.67 -21.04
CA LYS A 174 -2.21 30.91 -19.58
C LYS A 174 -1.06 30.18 -18.89
N TYR A 175 -0.76 28.98 -19.37
CA TYR A 175 0.35 28.14 -18.87
C TYR A 175 1.46 28.06 -19.94
N PRO A 176 2.74 28.12 -19.55
CA PRO A 176 3.85 27.94 -20.46
C PRO A 176 3.92 26.47 -20.95
N ARG A 177 4.30 26.30 -22.22
CA ARG A 177 4.57 24.98 -22.78
C ARG A 177 6.03 24.64 -22.57
N GLU A 178 6.32 23.62 -21.77
CA GLU A 178 7.71 23.18 -21.54
C GLU A 178 8.35 22.54 -22.77
N HIS A 179 7.57 21.94 -23.64
CA HIS A 179 8.01 21.33 -24.90
C HIS A 179 6.86 21.24 -25.92
N SER A 180 7.20 20.93 -27.18
CA SER A 180 6.25 20.87 -28.32
C SER A 180 5.09 19.90 -28.12
N PHE A 181 5.29 18.83 -27.31
CA PHE A 181 4.29 17.80 -27.02
C PHE A 181 3.43 18.09 -25.78
N SER A 182 3.63 19.21 -25.08
CA SER A 182 2.86 19.55 -23.87
C SER A 182 1.35 19.53 -24.13
N LEU A 183 0.89 20.11 -25.25
CA LEU A 183 -0.54 20.15 -25.59
C LEU A 183 -1.12 18.77 -25.95
N PRO A 184 -0.50 17.94 -26.81
CA PRO A 184 -0.94 16.54 -27.03
C PRO A 184 -0.98 15.72 -25.76
N TYR A 185 0.00 15.84 -24.85
CA TYR A 185 -0.02 15.11 -23.57
C TYR A 185 -1.14 15.57 -22.65
N ALA A 186 -1.40 16.88 -22.55
CA ALA A 186 -2.54 17.37 -21.79
C ALA A 186 -3.87 16.89 -22.38
N LYS A 187 -4.02 16.83 -23.72
CA LYS A 187 -5.21 16.25 -24.35
C LYS A 187 -5.36 14.78 -24.05
N LYS A 188 -4.26 14.00 -24.05
CA LYS A 188 -4.27 12.58 -23.65
C LYS A 188 -4.72 12.43 -22.20
N ALA A 189 -4.23 13.26 -21.29
CA ALA A 189 -4.63 13.25 -19.88
C ALA A 189 -6.13 13.52 -19.72
N VAL A 190 -6.71 14.48 -20.46
CA VAL A 190 -8.16 14.72 -20.47
C VAL A 190 -8.93 13.48 -20.91
N ASN A 191 -8.49 12.80 -21.99
CA ASN A 191 -9.17 11.61 -22.50
C ASN A 191 -9.09 10.44 -21.49
N GLU A 192 -7.98 10.27 -20.80
CA GLU A 192 -7.81 9.25 -19.73
C GLU A 192 -8.67 9.57 -18.52
N ALA A 193 -8.70 10.83 -18.08
CA ALA A 193 -9.54 11.28 -16.98
C ALA A 193 -11.03 11.09 -17.30
N GLN A 194 -11.46 11.42 -18.54
CA GLN A 194 -12.84 11.22 -19.00
C GLN A 194 -13.23 9.73 -18.93
N LYS A 195 -12.38 8.83 -19.45
CA LYS A 195 -12.64 7.38 -19.40
C LYS A 195 -12.81 6.86 -17.96
N ASN A 196 -11.99 7.35 -17.04
CA ASN A 196 -12.06 6.95 -15.63
C ASN A 196 -13.33 7.49 -14.97
N TYR A 197 -13.72 8.72 -15.27
CA TYR A 197 -14.97 9.31 -14.79
C TYR A 197 -16.19 8.55 -15.32
N ASP A 198 -16.26 8.31 -16.65
CA ASP A 198 -17.35 7.57 -17.26
C ASP A 198 -17.47 6.15 -16.67
N LEU A 199 -16.34 5.51 -16.37
CA LEU A 199 -16.33 4.21 -15.71
C LEU A 199 -16.79 4.29 -14.26
N ALA A 200 -16.39 5.32 -13.50
CA ALA A 200 -16.85 5.52 -12.13
C ALA A 200 -18.37 5.77 -12.08
N VAL A 201 -18.90 6.61 -12.98
CA VAL A 201 -20.35 6.85 -13.09
C VAL A 201 -21.09 5.57 -13.45
N LYS A 202 -20.57 4.77 -14.40
CA LYS A 202 -21.18 3.48 -14.76
C LYS A 202 -21.20 2.49 -13.59
N LEU A 203 -20.16 2.48 -12.75
CA LEU A 203 -20.06 1.57 -11.60
C LEU A 203 -20.99 1.99 -10.46
N TRP A 204 -21.04 3.28 -10.14
CA TRP A 204 -21.57 3.80 -8.88
C TRP A 204 -22.62 4.89 -9.04
N GLY A 205 -22.81 5.45 -10.23
CA GLY A 205 -23.81 6.48 -10.50
C GLY A 205 -25.22 5.95 -10.40
N ASP A 206 -26.16 6.85 -10.13
CA ASP A 206 -27.58 6.59 -10.26
C ASP A 206 -27.92 6.61 -11.76
N VAL A 207 -28.22 5.44 -12.32
CA VAL A 207 -28.64 5.25 -13.71
C VAL A 207 -30.15 5.11 -13.73
#